data_cfe426f76c4bbb7467adec5aba850b6a
#
_entry.id   cfe426f76c4bbb7467adec5aba850b6a
#
_cell.length_a   1.000
_cell.length_b   1.000
_cell.length_c   1.000
_cell.angle_alpha   90.00
_cell.angle_beta   90.00
_cell.angle_gamma   90.00
#
_symmetry.space_group_name_H-M   'P 1'
#
loop_
_entity.id
_entity.type
_entity.pdbx_description
1 polymer ?
#
loop_
_entity_poly.entity_id
_entity_poly.type
_entity_poly.pdbx_seq_one_letter_code
_entity_poly.pdbx_strand_id
1 'polypeptide(L)'
;MLVSERVGQFFFDSGSGDERLEYTEYGAGPRWVVLLHGQLMPRRMHQPLARALAAEGLHVVTLDLLGHGRSDRPADPLVYSMSAFADQVVALLDHLGAERAVIGGTSLGANVSLEVAAEAPERVQGLIIEMPVLDNALEAGILAFVPILFAARFAPFTVNTLRRLTRPAPRGVLPFWAGIVLDTMDQRADSMAAVLHGIIFGRVAPSSRQRRRITAPALIVGHTADPIHPFADSRMLAGELQKSEFVRASTLLEWRLRPERLTRRAVEFCLRCWSSSARGRRTAT
;
A
#
# COMPACT_ATOMS: atom_id res chain seq x y z
N MET A 1 4.27 5.78 25.64
CA MET A 1 5.14 4.59 25.51
C MET A 1 5.85 4.65 24.17
N LEU A 2 7.15 4.33 24.10
CA LEU A 2 7.84 4.18 22.83
C LEU A 2 7.28 2.93 22.14
N VAL A 3 6.82 3.08 20.90
CA VAL A 3 6.38 1.95 20.06
C VAL A 3 7.63 1.17 19.65
N SER A 4 7.65 -0.15 19.90
CA SER A 4 8.73 -1.02 19.41
C SER A 4 8.70 -1.08 17.89
N GLU A 5 9.87 -0.98 17.27
CA GLU A 5 10.01 -1.11 15.81
C GLU A 5 11.05 -2.20 15.51
N ARG A 6 10.69 -3.13 14.63
CA ARG A 6 11.58 -4.21 14.19
C ARG A 6 11.53 -4.36 12.67
N VAL A 7 12.68 -4.32 12.03
CA VAL A 7 12.80 -4.65 10.61
C VAL A 7 12.96 -6.16 10.48
N GLY A 8 12.18 -6.76 9.60
CA GLY A 8 12.23 -8.17 9.24
C GLY A 8 12.29 -8.36 7.74
N GLN A 9 12.55 -9.60 7.33
CA GLN A 9 12.54 -10.01 5.94
C GLN A 9 12.01 -11.44 5.81
N PHE A 10 11.45 -11.77 4.67
CA PHE A 10 11.05 -13.12 4.30
C PHE A 10 11.28 -13.34 2.81
N PHE A 11 11.27 -14.60 2.40
CA PHE A 11 11.42 -14.98 1.01
C PHE A 11 10.07 -15.34 0.40
N PHE A 12 9.87 -14.93 -0.84
CA PHE A 12 8.66 -15.13 -1.62
C PHE A 12 9.03 -15.69 -2.99
N ASP A 13 8.43 -16.82 -3.37
CA ASP A 13 8.59 -17.38 -4.71
C ASP A 13 7.79 -16.54 -5.71
N SER A 14 8.49 -15.79 -6.55
CA SER A 14 7.90 -14.94 -7.59
C SER A 14 7.54 -15.70 -8.87
N GLY A 15 7.83 -17.00 -8.93
CA GLY A 15 7.78 -17.80 -10.16
C GLY A 15 9.03 -17.67 -11.03
N SER A 16 9.89 -16.68 -10.74
CA SER A 16 11.23 -16.52 -11.37
C SER A 16 12.36 -16.83 -10.39
N GLY A 17 12.03 -17.09 -9.12
CA GLY A 17 12.96 -17.39 -8.04
C GLY A 17 12.47 -16.88 -6.69
N ASP A 18 13.21 -17.23 -5.64
CA ASP A 18 12.98 -16.75 -4.29
C ASP A 18 13.49 -15.33 -4.13
N GLU A 19 12.58 -14.41 -3.99
CA GLU A 19 12.85 -12.98 -3.82
C GLU A 19 12.69 -12.56 -2.36
N ARG A 20 13.64 -11.76 -1.87
CA ARG A 20 13.62 -11.24 -0.50
C ARG A 20 12.73 -10.02 -0.41
N LEU A 21 11.74 -10.07 0.46
CA LEU A 21 10.87 -8.95 0.80
C LEU A 21 11.20 -8.42 2.20
N GLU A 22 11.24 -7.10 2.36
CA GLU A 22 11.54 -6.43 3.63
C GLU A 22 10.31 -5.72 4.18
N TYR A 23 10.08 -5.88 5.48
CA TYR A 23 8.97 -5.24 6.20
C TYR A 23 9.45 -4.57 7.49
N THR A 24 8.60 -3.75 8.09
CA THR A 24 8.82 -3.21 9.44
C THR A 24 7.58 -3.48 10.28
N GLU A 25 7.76 -4.07 11.47
CA GLU A 25 6.75 -4.25 12.49
C GLU A 25 6.76 -3.09 13.49
N TYR A 26 5.58 -2.69 13.96
CA TYR A 26 5.35 -1.68 14.99
C TYR A 26 4.38 -2.22 16.03
N GLY A 27 4.77 -2.15 17.30
CA GLY A 27 3.97 -2.72 18.39
C GLY A 27 3.99 -4.24 18.42
N ALA A 28 2.96 -4.85 19.03
CA ALA A 28 2.81 -6.29 19.17
C ALA A 28 1.35 -6.66 19.49
N GLY A 29 1.02 -7.96 19.41
CA GLY A 29 -0.28 -8.50 19.79
C GLY A 29 -1.04 -9.12 18.61
N PRO A 30 -2.27 -9.62 18.85
CA PRO A 30 -3.02 -10.39 17.85
C PRO A 30 -3.85 -9.55 16.87
N ARG A 31 -3.85 -8.21 17.00
CA ARG A 31 -4.65 -7.29 16.18
C ARG A 31 -3.81 -6.70 15.05
N TRP A 32 -3.68 -7.45 13.98
CA TRP A 32 -2.80 -7.13 12.87
C TRP A 32 -3.35 -6.05 11.93
N VAL A 33 -2.48 -5.18 11.47
CA VAL A 33 -2.74 -4.20 10.41
C VAL A 33 -1.56 -4.23 9.43
N VAL A 34 -1.83 -4.38 8.14
CA VAL A 34 -0.81 -4.30 7.08
C VAL A 34 -1.02 -3.03 6.27
N LEU A 35 0.02 -2.23 6.10
CA LEU A 35 0.00 -0.98 5.33
C LEU A 35 0.92 -1.08 4.11
N LEU A 36 0.36 -0.79 2.93
CA LEU A 36 1.00 -0.93 1.63
C LEU A 36 1.20 0.45 0.97
N HIS A 37 2.41 0.68 0.50
CA HIS A 37 2.85 1.95 -0.09
C HIS A 37 2.26 2.20 -1.49
N GLY A 38 2.39 3.44 -1.97
CA GLY A 38 2.08 3.85 -3.35
C GLY A 38 3.16 3.42 -4.35
N GLN A 39 2.83 3.52 -5.65
CA GLN A 39 3.73 3.19 -6.75
C GLN A 39 5.07 3.91 -6.64
N LEU A 40 6.17 3.18 -6.80
CA LEU A 40 7.56 3.63 -6.69
C LEU A 40 7.97 4.16 -5.29
N MET A 41 7.09 4.14 -4.29
CA MET A 41 7.38 4.63 -2.94
C MET A 41 7.86 3.51 -2.02
N PRO A 42 8.61 3.83 -0.95
CA PRO A 42 8.98 2.84 0.07
C PRO A 42 7.89 2.70 1.14
N ARG A 43 7.86 1.55 1.85
CA ARG A 43 6.97 1.29 3.00
C ARG A 43 7.06 2.39 4.08
N ARG A 44 8.22 3.04 4.19
CA ARG A 44 8.47 4.11 5.16
C ARG A 44 7.46 5.26 5.06
N MET A 45 6.81 5.47 3.91
CA MET A 45 5.79 6.50 3.77
C MET A 45 4.64 6.35 4.78
N HIS A 46 4.37 5.12 5.23
CA HIS A 46 3.33 4.82 6.23
C HIS A 46 3.83 4.83 7.68
N GLN A 47 5.11 5.11 7.95
CA GLN A 47 5.68 5.10 9.30
C GLN A 47 4.89 5.97 10.31
N PRO A 48 4.47 7.22 9.99
CA PRO A 48 3.70 8.02 10.95
C PRO A 48 2.35 7.38 11.31
N LEU A 49 1.63 6.82 10.33
CA LEU A 49 0.37 6.14 10.54
C LEU A 49 0.57 4.84 11.33
N ALA A 50 1.60 4.06 10.97
CA ALA A 50 1.92 2.80 11.64
C ALA A 50 2.24 3.01 13.14
N ARG A 51 3.01 4.03 13.46
CA ARG A 51 3.30 4.41 14.86
C ARG A 51 2.03 4.81 15.62
N ALA A 52 1.16 5.59 14.98
CA ALA A 52 -0.09 6.03 15.62
C ALA A 52 -1.03 4.85 15.90
N LEU A 53 -1.19 3.93 14.95
CA LEU A 53 -1.98 2.71 15.12
C LEU A 53 -1.39 1.79 16.20
N ALA A 54 -0.07 1.62 16.21
CA ALA A 54 0.61 0.79 17.19
C ALA A 54 0.56 1.37 18.61
N ALA A 55 0.53 2.70 18.76
CA ALA A 55 0.33 3.35 20.04
C ALA A 55 -1.03 3.02 20.68
N GLU A 56 -2.03 2.66 19.87
CA GLU A 56 -3.36 2.20 20.29
C GLU A 56 -3.43 0.66 20.49
N GLY A 57 -2.28 -0.01 20.55
CA GLY A 57 -2.16 -1.43 20.83
C GLY A 57 -2.51 -2.33 19.64
N LEU A 58 -2.36 -1.84 18.42
CA LEU A 58 -2.42 -2.63 17.20
C LEU A 58 -1.02 -3.14 16.85
N HIS A 59 -0.92 -4.29 16.21
CA HIS A 59 0.32 -4.81 15.66
C HIS A 59 0.37 -4.45 14.18
N VAL A 60 1.18 -3.47 13.83
CA VAL A 60 1.19 -2.90 12.48
C VAL A 60 2.41 -3.36 11.71
N VAL A 61 2.23 -3.72 10.47
CA VAL A 61 3.32 -4.08 9.55
C VAL A 61 3.24 -3.22 8.31
N THR A 62 4.38 -2.67 7.92
CA THR A 62 4.55 -2.00 6.62
C THR A 62 5.44 -2.84 5.74
N LEU A 63 5.02 -3.14 4.51
CA LEU A 63 5.74 -4.00 3.56
C LEU A 63 6.30 -3.16 2.41
N ASP A 64 7.55 -3.38 2.03
CA ASP A 64 8.03 -3.04 0.70
C ASP A 64 7.66 -4.17 -0.26
N LEU A 65 6.72 -3.92 -1.16
CA LEU A 65 6.36 -4.86 -2.22
C LEU A 65 7.55 -5.09 -3.16
N LEU A 66 7.60 -6.22 -3.84
CA LEU A 66 8.64 -6.54 -4.81
C LEU A 66 8.87 -5.37 -5.78
N GLY A 67 10.12 -5.07 -6.10
CA GLY A 67 10.48 -3.93 -6.95
C GLY A 67 10.52 -2.58 -6.23
N HIS A 68 10.16 -2.51 -4.94
CA HIS A 68 10.08 -1.27 -4.17
C HIS A 68 10.98 -1.26 -2.93
N GLY A 69 11.25 -0.09 -2.42
CA GLY A 69 11.97 0.14 -1.16
C GLY A 69 13.27 -0.65 -1.05
N ARG A 70 13.32 -1.54 -0.06
CA ARG A 70 14.48 -2.42 0.19
C ARG A 70 14.24 -3.89 -0.17
N SER A 71 13.07 -4.24 -0.71
CA SER A 71 12.80 -5.55 -1.30
C SER A 71 13.57 -5.75 -2.59
N ASP A 72 13.73 -7.00 -3.00
CA ASP A 72 14.42 -7.36 -4.23
C ASP A 72 13.71 -6.80 -5.46
N ARG A 73 14.42 -6.70 -6.56
CA ARG A 73 13.99 -5.95 -7.75
C ARG A 73 14.34 -6.70 -9.02
N PRO A 74 13.67 -7.83 -9.30
CA PRO A 74 13.86 -8.54 -10.57
C PRO A 74 13.59 -7.62 -11.76
N ALA A 75 14.33 -7.85 -12.85
CA ALA A 75 14.17 -7.07 -14.08
C ALA A 75 13.08 -7.64 -15.01
N ASP A 76 12.50 -8.78 -14.65
CA ASP A 76 11.40 -9.41 -15.40
C ASP A 76 10.08 -8.70 -15.09
N PRO A 77 9.42 -8.05 -16.07
CA PRO A 77 8.15 -7.38 -15.85
C PRO A 77 6.98 -8.34 -15.54
N LEU A 78 7.09 -9.63 -15.85
CA LEU A 78 6.02 -10.61 -15.67
C LEU A 78 5.77 -10.96 -14.19
N VAL A 79 6.75 -10.71 -13.30
CA VAL A 79 6.57 -10.92 -11.86
C VAL A 79 5.80 -9.79 -11.16
N TYR A 80 5.45 -8.73 -11.89
CA TYR A 80 4.76 -7.56 -11.36
C TYR A 80 3.31 -7.50 -11.84
N SER A 81 2.40 -7.94 -11.01
CA SER A 81 0.95 -7.82 -11.24
C SER A 81 0.22 -7.56 -9.93
N MET A 82 -1.06 -7.14 -10.00
CA MET A 82 -1.86 -6.94 -8.78
C MET A 82 -2.03 -8.23 -8.00
N SER A 83 -2.28 -9.36 -8.68
CA SER A 83 -2.37 -10.67 -8.04
C SER A 83 -1.05 -11.07 -7.39
N ALA A 84 0.09 -10.92 -8.09
CA ALA A 84 1.40 -11.22 -7.49
C ALA A 84 1.70 -10.35 -6.26
N PHE A 85 1.29 -9.09 -6.25
CA PHE A 85 1.41 -8.25 -5.06
C PHE A 85 0.44 -8.68 -3.94
N ALA A 86 -0.76 -9.14 -4.27
CA ALA A 86 -1.70 -9.69 -3.30
C ALA A 86 -1.14 -10.97 -2.66
N ASP A 87 -0.54 -11.86 -3.45
CA ASP A 87 0.13 -13.08 -2.98
C ASP A 87 1.27 -12.76 -2.00
N GLN A 88 2.05 -11.69 -2.24
CA GLN A 88 3.09 -11.25 -1.31
C GLN A 88 2.51 -10.83 0.05
N VAL A 89 1.33 -10.20 0.06
CA VAL A 89 0.66 -9.82 1.32
C VAL A 89 0.16 -11.05 2.05
N VAL A 90 -0.41 -12.03 1.35
CA VAL A 90 -0.84 -13.30 1.95
C VAL A 90 0.35 -14.06 2.51
N ALA A 91 1.45 -14.17 1.74
CA ALA A 91 2.70 -14.80 2.19
C ALA A 91 3.32 -14.10 3.42
N LEU A 92 3.24 -12.75 3.48
CA LEU A 92 3.65 -12.00 4.69
C LEU A 92 2.80 -12.40 5.90
N LEU A 93 1.47 -12.51 5.75
CA LEU A 93 0.60 -12.94 6.85
C LEU A 93 0.93 -14.36 7.31
N ASP A 94 1.22 -15.28 6.38
CA ASP A 94 1.63 -16.65 6.69
C ASP A 94 2.98 -16.68 7.43
N HIS A 95 3.96 -15.91 6.94
CA HIS A 95 5.26 -15.76 7.58
C HIS A 95 5.18 -15.26 9.02
N LEU A 96 4.26 -14.33 9.29
CA LEU A 96 4.05 -13.74 10.62
C LEU A 96 3.11 -14.57 11.51
N GLY A 97 2.51 -15.64 11.01
CA GLY A 97 1.48 -16.41 11.71
C GLY A 97 0.19 -15.63 11.96
N ALA A 98 -0.09 -14.62 11.13
CA ALA A 98 -1.28 -13.80 11.22
C ALA A 98 -2.44 -14.42 10.41
N GLU A 99 -3.47 -14.91 11.09
CA GLU A 99 -4.64 -15.52 10.43
C GLU A 99 -5.33 -14.50 9.49
N ARG A 100 -5.50 -13.27 9.97
CA ARG A 100 -6.12 -12.16 9.22
C ARG A 100 -5.60 -10.80 9.69
N ALA A 101 -5.76 -9.78 8.86
CA ALA A 101 -5.38 -8.40 9.20
C ALA A 101 -6.38 -7.37 8.65
N VAL A 102 -6.39 -6.18 9.23
CA VAL A 102 -6.85 -5.00 8.50
C VAL A 102 -5.76 -4.67 7.48
N ILE A 103 -6.12 -4.66 6.19
CA ILE A 103 -5.17 -4.40 5.11
C ILE A 103 -5.49 -3.04 4.50
N GLY A 104 -4.49 -2.21 4.32
CA GLY A 104 -4.73 -0.90 3.73
C GLY A 104 -3.52 -0.34 3.02
N GLY A 105 -3.74 0.71 2.25
CA GLY A 105 -2.67 1.37 1.53
C GLY A 105 -3.13 2.54 0.71
N THR A 106 -2.15 3.13 0.03
CA THR A 106 -2.32 4.30 -0.82
C THR A 106 -2.09 3.93 -2.29
N SER A 107 -2.98 4.33 -3.20
CA SER A 107 -2.80 4.15 -4.65
C SER A 107 -2.56 2.68 -5.03
N LEU A 108 -1.36 2.29 -5.46
CA LEU A 108 -0.98 0.89 -5.68
C LEU A 108 -1.38 0.02 -4.48
N GLY A 109 -0.99 0.42 -3.26
CA GLY A 109 -1.30 -0.34 -2.05
C GLY A 109 -2.80 -0.43 -1.75
N ALA A 110 -3.58 0.58 -2.13
CA ALA A 110 -5.05 0.53 -2.06
C ALA A 110 -5.62 -0.54 -3.00
N ASN A 111 -5.13 -0.59 -4.24
CA ASN A 111 -5.56 -1.57 -5.22
C ASN A 111 -5.13 -3.00 -4.86
N VAL A 112 -3.91 -3.18 -4.35
CA VAL A 112 -3.44 -4.47 -3.82
C VAL A 112 -4.31 -4.93 -2.64
N SER A 113 -4.71 -4.02 -1.74
CA SER A 113 -5.62 -4.34 -0.63
C SER A 113 -6.98 -4.83 -1.13
N LEU A 114 -7.52 -4.22 -2.19
CA LEU A 114 -8.76 -4.68 -2.85
C LEU A 114 -8.58 -6.05 -3.51
N GLU A 115 -7.40 -6.30 -4.11
CA GLU A 115 -7.08 -7.59 -4.74
C GLU A 115 -7.03 -8.70 -3.68
N VAL A 116 -6.34 -8.50 -2.55
CA VAL A 116 -6.34 -9.45 -1.43
C VAL A 116 -7.77 -9.74 -0.95
N ALA A 117 -8.62 -8.70 -0.84
CA ALA A 117 -9.99 -8.89 -0.40
C ALA A 117 -10.88 -9.62 -1.42
N ALA A 118 -10.52 -9.58 -2.70
CA ALA A 118 -11.23 -10.29 -3.74
C ALA A 118 -10.78 -11.76 -3.88
N GLU A 119 -9.48 -12.06 -3.66
CA GLU A 119 -8.87 -13.37 -3.87
C GLU A 119 -8.79 -14.21 -2.57
N ALA A 120 -8.54 -13.56 -1.43
CA ALA A 120 -8.40 -14.19 -0.11
C ALA A 120 -9.23 -13.47 0.96
N PRO A 121 -10.58 -13.38 0.82
CA PRO A 121 -11.44 -12.60 1.71
C PRO A 121 -11.37 -13.03 3.18
N GLU A 122 -11.05 -14.29 3.46
CA GLU A 122 -10.89 -14.84 4.83
C GLU A 122 -9.67 -14.23 5.54
N ARG A 123 -8.69 -13.72 4.81
CA ARG A 123 -7.48 -13.09 5.36
C ARG A 123 -7.71 -11.61 5.73
N VAL A 124 -8.87 -11.04 5.35
CA VAL A 124 -9.16 -9.61 5.49
C VAL A 124 -10.14 -9.36 6.63
N GLN A 125 -9.68 -8.66 7.66
CA GLN A 125 -10.49 -8.19 8.80
C GLN A 125 -11.19 -6.87 8.49
N GLY A 126 -10.62 -6.04 7.62
CA GLY A 126 -11.12 -4.76 7.17
C GLY A 126 -10.15 -4.11 6.18
N LEU A 127 -10.57 -3.05 5.52
CA LEU A 127 -9.81 -2.36 4.48
C LEU A 127 -9.64 -0.87 4.79
N ILE A 128 -8.43 -0.32 4.57
CA ILE A 128 -8.18 1.12 4.56
C ILE A 128 -7.72 1.50 3.15
N ILE A 129 -8.57 2.17 2.39
CA ILE A 129 -8.35 2.47 0.99
C ILE A 129 -8.16 3.97 0.80
N GLU A 130 -6.95 4.39 0.48
CA GLU A 130 -6.62 5.79 0.19
C GLU A 130 -6.24 5.94 -1.28
N MET A 131 -6.88 6.85 -2.01
CA MET A 131 -6.56 7.16 -3.41
C MET A 131 -6.59 5.92 -4.33
N PRO A 132 -7.67 5.12 -4.39
CA PRO A 132 -7.72 3.98 -5.29
C PRO A 132 -7.64 4.43 -6.75
N VAL A 133 -6.97 3.62 -7.59
CA VAL A 133 -6.89 3.81 -9.04
C VAL A 133 -7.90 2.87 -9.69
N LEU A 134 -9.04 3.40 -10.13
CA LEU A 134 -10.10 2.63 -10.76
C LEU A 134 -10.40 3.15 -12.17
N ASP A 135 -11.62 2.98 -12.62
CA ASP A 135 -12.00 3.18 -14.02
C ASP A 135 -11.76 4.63 -14.52
N ASN A 136 -11.93 5.66 -13.65
CA ASN A 136 -11.74 7.06 -14.03
C ASN A 136 -10.27 7.53 -13.91
N ALA A 137 -9.42 6.78 -13.22
CA ALA A 137 -8.01 7.14 -13.00
C ALA A 137 -7.08 6.65 -14.11
N LEU A 138 -7.53 5.77 -15.02
CA LEU A 138 -6.65 5.10 -16.00
C LEU A 138 -5.91 6.09 -16.89
N GLU A 139 -6.60 7.08 -17.46
CA GLU A 139 -5.98 8.09 -18.33
C GLU A 139 -4.95 8.93 -17.58
N ALA A 140 -5.28 9.41 -16.39
CA ALA A 140 -4.39 10.20 -15.55
C ALA A 140 -3.17 9.38 -15.10
N GLY A 141 -3.37 8.11 -14.75
CA GLY A 141 -2.29 7.17 -14.42
C GLY A 141 -1.35 6.93 -15.59
N ILE A 142 -1.87 6.74 -16.79
CA ILE A 142 -1.07 6.61 -18.02
C ILE A 142 -0.24 7.87 -18.24
N LEU A 143 -0.87 9.05 -18.20
CA LEU A 143 -0.17 10.33 -18.38
C LEU A 143 0.93 10.57 -17.34
N ALA A 144 0.72 10.11 -16.10
CA ALA A 144 1.71 10.29 -15.02
C ALA A 144 2.87 9.30 -15.13
N PHE A 145 2.62 8.03 -15.45
CA PHE A 145 3.63 6.96 -15.31
C PHE A 145 4.27 6.53 -16.64
N VAL A 146 3.61 6.70 -17.79
CA VAL A 146 4.21 6.34 -19.09
C VAL A 146 5.46 7.17 -19.40
N PRO A 147 5.53 8.51 -19.17
CA PRO A 147 6.76 9.27 -19.35
C PRO A 147 7.92 8.76 -18.48
N ILE A 148 7.62 8.33 -17.24
CA ILE A 148 8.61 7.75 -16.33
C ILE A 148 9.10 6.40 -16.86
N LEU A 149 8.20 5.55 -17.34
CA LEU A 149 8.55 4.28 -17.99
C LEU A 149 9.47 4.53 -19.20
N PHE A 150 9.12 5.49 -20.08
CA PHE A 150 9.95 5.84 -21.23
C PHE A 150 11.33 6.36 -20.82
N ALA A 151 11.39 7.25 -19.81
CA ALA A 151 12.67 7.73 -19.30
C ALA A 151 13.52 6.59 -18.74
N ALA A 152 12.94 5.68 -17.97
CA ALA A 152 13.63 4.51 -17.41
C ALA A 152 14.11 3.54 -18.52
N ARG A 153 13.34 3.37 -19.60
CA ARG A 153 13.63 2.42 -20.68
C ARG A 153 14.63 2.98 -21.70
N PHE A 154 14.48 4.25 -22.09
CA PHE A 154 15.22 4.85 -23.21
C PHE A 154 16.30 5.85 -22.77
N ALA A 155 16.27 6.33 -21.52
CA ALA A 155 17.28 7.19 -20.94
C ALA A 155 17.82 6.65 -19.60
N PRO A 156 18.20 5.37 -19.50
CA PRO A 156 18.59 4.74 -18.22
C PRO A 156 19.85 5.40 -17.62
N PHE A 157 20.73 5.92 -18.45
CA PHE A 157 21.90 6.67 -17.99
C PHE A 157 21.48 7.91 -17.20
N THR A 158 20.54 8.71 -17.70
CA THR A 158 20.03 9.91 -17.03
C THR A 158 19.38 9.58 -15.70
N VAL A 159 18.49 8.57 -15.68
CA VAL A 159 17.81 8.11 -14.47
C VAL A 159 18.81 7.62 -13.42
N ASN A 160 19.77 6.78 -13.81
CA ASN A 160 20.79 6.26 -12.90
C ASN A 160 21.78 7.34 -12.44
N THR A 161 22.06 8.36 -13.26
CA THR A 161 22.89 9.50 -12.87
C THR A 161 22.16 10.36 -11.83
N LEU A 162 20.89 10.70 -12.05
CA LEU A 162 20.07 11.42 -11.08
C LEU A 162 20.01 10.65 -9.74
N ARG A 163 19.77 9.34 -9.79
CA ARG A 163 19.83 8.46 -8.62
C ARG A 163 21.17 8.57 -7.89
N ARG A 164 22.31 8.51 -8.60
CA ARG A 164 23.64 8.61 -7.98
C ARG A 164 23.87 9.97 -7.31
N LEU A 165 23.38 11.05 -7.89
CA LEU A 165 23.50 12.40 -7.34
C LEU A 165 22.62 12.62 -6.10
N THR A 166 21.43 12.02 -6.06
CA THR A 166 20.48 12.17 -4.95
C THR A 166 20.72 11.18 -3.80
N ARG A 167 21.37 10.04 -4.06
CA ARG A 167 21.63 8.99 -3.08
C ARG A 167 22.41 9.43 -1.84
N PRO A 168 23.47 10.27 -1.94
CA PRO A 168 24.26 10.72 -0.79
C PRO A 168 23.54 11.72 0.12
N ALA A 169 22.37 12.27 -0.32
CA ALA A 169 21.66 13.28 0.46
C ALA A 169 21.27 12.73 1.86
N PRO A 170 21.55 13.47 2.94
CA PRO A 170 21.36 12.98 4.31
C PRO A 170 19.88 13.02 4.67
N ARG A 171 19.17 11.86 4.55
CA ARG A 171 17.72 11.74 4.83
C ARG A 171 17.36 12.13 6.26
N GLY A 172 18.27 11.94 7.22
CA GLY A 172 18.02 12.19 8.65
C GLY A 172 17.85 13.66 9.06
N VAL A 173 18.36 14.59 8.24
CA VAL A 173 18.26 16.05 8.49
C VAL A 173 17.16 16.72 7.64
N LEU A 174 16.56 15.98 6.72
CA LEU A 174 15.50 16.50 5.84
C LEU A 174 14.12 16.30 6.46
N PRO A 175 13.15 17.15 6.12
CA PRO A 175 11.74 16.86 6.44
C PRO A 175 11.35 15.46 5.96
N PHE A 176 10.53 14.76 6.73
CA PHE A 176 10.17 13.36 6.49
C PHE A 176 9.75 13.09 5.02
N TRP A 177 8.86 13.91 4.48
CA TRP A 177 8.36 13.72 3.11
C TRP A 177 9.40 14.04 2.03
N ALA A 178 10.33 14.96 2.27
CA ALA A 178 11.47 15.17 1.39
C ALA A 178 12.37 13.92 1.35
N GLY A 179 12.57 13.28 2.51
CA GLY A 179 13.25 11.99 2.56
C GLY A 179 12.55 10.89 1.77
N ILE A 180 11.21 10.82 1.82
CA ILE A 180 10.42 9.87 1.02
C ILE A 180 10.59 10.12 -0.49
N VAL A 181 10.56 11.38 -0.93
CA VAL A 181 10.81 11.73 -2.35
C VAL A 181 12.19 11.25 -2.79
N LEU A 182 13.22 11.48 -1.99
CA LEU A 182 14.57 11.00 -2.30
C LEU A 182 14.68 9.47 -2.33
N ASP A 183 13.98 8.78 -1.44
CA ASP A 183 13.93 7.31 -1.45
C ASP A 183 13.21 6.79 -2.70
N THR A 184 12.15 7.49 -3.17
CA THR A 184 11.47 7.19 -4.44
C THR A 184 12.40 7.37 -5.64
N MET A 185 13.29 8.38 -5.60
CA MET A 185 14.30 8.61 -6.64
C MET A 185 15.48 7.62 -6.57
N ASP A 186 15.69 6.91 -5.46
CA ASP A 186 16.76 5.91 -5.31
C ASP A 186 16.39 4.56 -5.94
N GLN A 187 15.76 4.58 -7.12
CA GLN A 187 15.42 3.38 -7.87
C GLN A 187 16.30 3.26 -9.12
N ARG A 188 16.66 2.02 -9.47
CA ARG A 188 17.39 1.71 -10.71
C ARG A 188 16.44 1.80 -11.91
N ALA A 189 16.94 2.26 -13.03
CA ALA A 189 16.13 2.43 -14.23
C ALA A 189 15.52 1.10 -14.73
N ASP A 190 16.29 0.01 -14.72
CA ASP A 190 15.85 -1.31 -15.15
C ASP A 190 14.68 -1.84 -14.29
N SER A 191 14.82 -1.78 -12.97
CA SER A 191 13.78 -2.21 -12.03
C SER A 191 12.53 -1.33 -12.11
N MET A 192 12.72 0.00 -12.21
CA MET A 192 11.62 0.94 -12.39
C MET A 192 10.83 0.65 -13.69
N ALA A 193 11.55 0.38 -14.78
CA ALA A 193 10.92 0.03 -16.06
C ALA A 193 10.14 -1.28 -15.98
N ALA A 194 10.70 -2.32 -15.32
CA ALA A 194 10.03 -3.61 -15.15
C ALA A 194 8.74 -3.49 -14.34
N VAL A 195 8.78 -2.84 -13.17
CA VAL A 195 7.61 -2.60 -12.31
C VAL A 195 6.53 -1.82 -13.05
N LEU A 196 6.89 -0.69 -13.67
CA LEU A 196 5.91 0.13 -14.41
C LEU A 196 5.32 -0.62 -15.60
N HIS A 197 6.12 -1.41 -16.33
CA HIS A 197 5.63 -2.23 -17.44
C HIS A 197 4.58 -3.24 -16.95
N GLY A 198 4.90 -4.04 -15.92
CA GLY A 198 3.98 -5.06 -15.40
C GLY A 198 2.66 -4.47 -14.90
N ILE A 199 2.68 -3.29 -14.27
CA ILE A 199 1.48 -2.65 -13.75
C ILE A 199 0.66 -1.94 -14.83
N ILE A 200 1.30 -1.16 -15.73
CA ILE A 200 0.59 -0.37 -16.77
C ILE A 200 -0.11 -1.29 -17.77
N PHE A 201 0.51 -2.41 -18.14
CA PHE A 201 -0.05 -3.35 -19.11
C PHE A 201 -0.84 -4.49 -18.45
N GLY A 202 -0.91 -4.51 -17.13
CA GLY A 202 -1.70 -5.47 -16.36
C GLY A 202 -3.08 -4.94 -15.94
N ARG A 203 -3.80 -5.77 -15.21
CA ARG A 203 -5.04 -5.37 -14.54
C ARG A 203 -4.69 -4.48 -13.34
N VAL A 204 -5.32 -3.32 -13.24
CA VAL A 204 -4.98 -2.32 -12.21
C VAL A 204 -5.75 -2.54 -10.89
N ALA A 205 -6.97 -3.11 -10.96
CA ALA A 205 -7.83 -3.37 -9.80
C ALA A 205 -8.79 -4.53 -10.07
N PRO A 206 -9.40 -5.13 -9.04
CA PRO A 206 -10.51 -6.07 -9.22
C PRO A 206 -11.64 -5.41 -9.99
N SER A 207 -12.33 -6.20 -10.83
CA SER A 207 -13.50 -5.72 -11.56
C SER A 207 -14.60 -5.24 -10.60
N SER A 208 -15.50 -4.34 -11.06
CA SER A 208 -16.66 -3.88 -10.30
C SER A 208 -17.47 -5.06 -9.73
N ARG A 209 -17.63 -6.15 -10.51
CA ARG A 209 -18.31 -7.38 -10.05
C ARG A 209 -17.58 -8.04 -8.86
N GLN A 210 -16.26 -8.08 -8.85
CA GLN A 210 -15.47 -8.62 -7.74
C GLN A 210 -15.54 -7.68 -6.54
N ARG A 211 -15.38 -6.37 -6.73
CA ARG A 211 -15.46 -5.37 -5.65
C ARG A 211 -16.81 -5.43 -4.91
N ARG A 212 -17.93 -5.59 -5.62
CA ARG A 212 -19.27 -5.74 -5.01
C ARG A 212 -19.45 -7.01 -4.17
N ARG A 213 -18.56 -8.00 -4.29
CA ARG A 213 -18.56 -9.23 -3.49
C ARG A 213 -17.75 -9.11 -2.21
N ILE A 214 -16.94 -8.06 -2.07
CA ILE A 214 -16.14 -7.81 -0.86
C ILE A 214 -17.10 -7.53 0.31
N THR A 215 -17.03 -8.36 1.35
CA THR A 215 -17.86 -8.26 2.55
C THR A 215 -17.15 -7.62 3.73
N ALA A 216 -15.83 -7.50 3.67
CA ALA A 216 -15.01 -6.84 4.69
C ALA A 216 -15.43 -5.36 4.82
N PRO A 217 -15.51 -4.81 6.04
CA PRO A 217 -15.72 -3.39 6.23
C PRO A 217 -14.55 -2.58 5.63
N ALA A 218 -14.84 -1.41 5.06
CA ALA A 218 -13.85 -0.57 4.42
C ALA A 218 -13.95 0.89 4.85
N LEU A 219 -12.81 1.49 5.20
CA LEU A 219 -12.63 2.93 5.32
C LEU A 219 -12.02 3.44 4.02
N ILE A 220 -12.76 4.28 3.29
CA ILE A 220 -12.32 4.85 2.02
C ILE A 220 -12.03 6.33 2.20
N VAL A 221 -10.83 6.76 1.85
CA VAL A 221 -10.41 8.17 1.92
C VAL A 221 -10.21 8.70 0.50
N GLY A 222 -11.10 9.61 0.09
CA GLY A 222 -11.03 10.30 -1.20
C GLY A 222 -10.49 11.72 -1.04
N HIS A 223 -9.51 12.10 -1.85
CA HIS A 223 -8.90 13.42 -1.86
C HIS A 223 -9.50 14.28 -2.97
N THR A 224 -9.87 15.52 -2.64
CA THR A 224 -10.30 16.48 -3.63
C THR A 224 -9.12 17.13 -4.34
N ALA A 225 -9.29 17.43 -5.62
CA ALA A 225 -8.27 18.06 -6.46
C ALA A 225 -6.99 17.21 -6.63
N ASP A 226 -7.11 15.88 -6.56
CA ASP A 226 -6.02 14.96 -6.93
C ASP A 226 -5.99 14.80 -8.45
N PRO A 227 -4.88 15.14 -9.12
CA PRO A 227 -4.79 15.06 -10.57
C PRO A 227 -4.63 13.63 -11.11
N ILE A 228 -4.25 12.67 -10.25
CA ILE A 228 -3.96 11.27 -10.62
C ILE A 228 -5.09 10.34 -10.17
N HIS A 229 -5.67 10.60 -8.97
CA HIS A 229 -6.68 9.75 -8.35
C HIS A 229 -8.01 10.50 -8.27
N PRO A 230 -8.86 10.42 -9.30
CA PRO A 230 -10.13 11.15 -9.31
C PRO A 230 -10.97 10.83 -8.08
N PHE A 231 -11.51 11.88 -7.45
CA PHE A 231 -12.42 11.74 -6.30
C PHE A 231 -13.63 10.85 -6.62
N ALA A 232 -14.02 10.81 -7.90
CA ALA A 232 -15.09 9.96 -8.41
C ALA A 232 -14.81 8.47 -8.18
N ASP A 233 -13.58 7.99 -8.32
CA ASP A 233 -13.20 6.60 -8.08
C ASP A 233 -13.40 6.19 -6.61
N SER A 234 -12.98 7.04 -5.68
CA SER A 234 -13.23 6.81 -4.26
C SER A 234 -14.71 6.77 -3.91
N ARG A 235 -15.51 7.66 -4.52
CA ARG A 235 -16.98 7.67 -4.35
C ARG A 235 -17.66 6.47 -4.97
N MET A 236 -17.22 6.07 -6.16
CA MET A 236 -17.73 4.88 -6.86
C MET A 236 -17.45 3.63 -6.01
N LEU A 237 -16.22 3.47 -5.52
CA LEU A 237 -15.86 2.36 -4.64
C LEU A 237 -16.72 2.31 -3.38
N ALA A 238 -16.98 3.47 -2.76
CA ALA A 238 -17.87 3.55 -1.59
C ALA A 238 -19.29 3.07 -1.87
N GLY A 239 -19.79 3.26 -3.10
CA GLY A 239 -21.09 2.74 -3.54
C GLY A 239 -21.07 1.25 -3.95
N GLU A 240 -19.91 0.71 -4.29
CA GLU A 240 -19.76 -0.70 -4.68
C GLU A 240 -19.58 -1.62 -3.48
N LEU A 241 -18.84 -1.22 -2.45
CA LEU A 241 -18.58 -2.05 -1.29
C LEU A 241 -19.79 -2.11 -0.36
N GLN A 242 -20.12 -3.31 0.13
CA GLN A 242 -21.31 -3.55 0.97
C GLN A 242 -21.27 -2.82 2.32
N LYS A 243 -20.07 -2.63 2.88
CA LYS A 243 -19.85 -2.02 4.20
C LYS A 243 -18.73 -1.00 4.09
N SER A 244 -19.05 0.21 3.70
CA SER A 244 -18.06 1.27 3.50
C SER A 244 -18.34 2.50 4.39
N GLU A 245 -17.26 3.06 4.92
CA GLU A 245 -17.23 4.40 5.51
C GLU A 245 -16.43 5.29 4.57
N PHE A 246 -17.07 6.34 4.05
CA PHE A 246 -16.40 7.28 3.15
C PHE A 246 -15.99 8.56 3.88
N VAL A 247 -14.73 8.92 3.75
CA VAL A 247 -14.16 10.15 4.32
C VAL A 247 -13.58 11.00 3.20
N ARG A 248 -14.11 12.20 3.07
CA ARG A 248 -13.55 13.22 2.18
C ARG A 248 -12.38 13.90 2.87
N ALA A 249 -11.19 13.83 2.26
CA ALA A 249 -10.04 14.64 2.64
C ALA A 249 -10.18 16.05 2.05
N SER A 250 -9.73 17.06 2.81
CA SER A 250 -9.84 18.46 2.43
C SER A 250 -8.89 18.85 1.30
N THR A 251 -7.70 18.20 1.27
CA THR A 251 -6.67 18.43 0.26
C THR A 251 -5.94 17.14 -0.06
N LEU A 252 -5.22 17.08 -1.18
CA LEU A 252 -4.34 15.97 -1.57
C LEU A 252 -3.32 15.62 -0.48
N LEU A 253 -2.82 16.62 0.24
CA LEU A 253 -1.75 16.46 1.23
C LEU A 253 -2.26 16.41 2.68
N GLU A 254 -3.58 16.35 2.94
CA GLU A 254 -4.09 16.40 4.30
C GLU A 254 -3.46 15.32 5.18
N TRP A 255 -3.49 14.06 4.74
CA TRP A 255 -2.93 12.97 5.56
C TRP A 255 -1.40 13.03 5.69
N ARG A 256 -0.73 13.85 4.87
CA ARG A 256 0.73 14.01 4.88
C ARG A 256 1.19 15.18 5.74
N LEU A 257 0.43 16.28 5.75
CA LEU A 257 0.81 17.54 6.42
C LEU A 257 -0.02 17.86 7.65
N ARG A 258 -1.25 17.33 7.75
CA ARG A 258 -2.18 17.52 8.88
C ARG A 258 -2.89 16.20 9.19
N PRO A 259 -2.14 15.16 9.64
CA PRO A 259 -2.63 13.78 9.66
C PRO A 259 -3.67 13.49 10.75
N GLU A 260 -3.85 14.37 11.75
CA GLU A 260 -4.52 14.06 13.01
C GLU A 260 -5.95 13.55 12.80
N ARG A 261 -6.72 14.22 11.93
CA ARG A 261 -8.12 13.87 11.68
C ARG A 261 -8.26 12.51 10.99
N LEU A 262 -7.53 12.30 9.90
CA LEU A 262 -7.60 11.07 9.11
C LEU A 262 -6.97 9.89 9.88
N THR A 263 -5.88 10.12 10.59
CA THR A 263 -5.24 9.11 11.45
C THR A 263 -6.19 8.65 12.56
N ARG A 264 -6.90 9.57 13.22
CA ARG A 264 -7.91 9.23 14.22
C ARG A 264 -9.01 8.36 13.63
N ARG A 265 -9.52 8.70 12.44
CA ARG A 265 -10.52 7.89 11.74
C ARG A 265 -10.02 6.47 11.42
N ALA A 266 -8.76 6.35 10.98
CA ALA A 266 -8.14 5.05 10.72
C ALA A 266 -7.98 4.21 11.99
N VAL A 267 -7.55 4.82 13.10
CA VAL A 267 -7.44 4.17 14.41
C VAL A 267 -8.81 3.65 14.87
N GLU A 268 -9.82 4.52 14.93
CA GLU A 268 -11.19 4.17 15.31
C GLU A 268 -11.74 3.02 14.47
N PHE A 269 -11.51 3.07 13.16
CA PHE A 269 -11.93 2.03 12.24
C PHE A 269 -11.25 0.69 12.54
N CYS A 270 -9.93 0.66 12.66
CA CYS A 270 -9.19 -0.56 13.00
C CYS A 270 -9.66 -1.18 14.32
N LEU A 271 -9.84 -0.38 15.36
CA LEU A 271 -10.31 -0.86 16.66
C LEU A 271 -11.72 -1.45 16.56
N ARG A 272 -12.63 -0.84 15.78
CA ARG A 272 -13.97 -1.40 15.53
C ARG A 272 -13.92 -2.73 14.78
N CYS A 273 -13.08 -2.88 13.76
CA CYS A 273 -12.92 -4.13 13.03
C CYS A 273 -12.54 -5.29 13.97
N TRP A 274 -11.64 -5.04 14.92
CA TRP A 274 -11.21 -6.06 15.87
C TRP A 274 -12.19 -6.30 17.04
N SER A 275 -12.96 -5.30 17.47
CA SER A 275 -13.94 -5.46 18.53
C SER A 275 -15.17 -6.25 18.11
N SER A 276 -15.63 -6.12 16.85
CA SER A 276 -16.76 -6.86 16.32
C SER A 276 -16.47 -8.36 16.16
N SER A 277 -15.24 -8.73 15.78
CA SER A 277 -14.82 -10.15 15.73
C SER A 277 -14.81 -10.84 17.09
N ALA A 278 -14.46 -10.12 18.16
CA ALA A 278 -14.46 -10.68 19.51
C ALA A 278 -15.88 -11.01 20.01
N ARG A 279 -16.88 -10.25 19.59
CA ARG A 279 -18.31 -10.52 19.94
C ARG A 279 -18.86 -11.71 19.17
N GLY A 280 -18.56 -11.86 17.87
CA GLY A 280 -19.04 -12.97 17.06
C GLY A 280 -18.52 -14.34 17.52
N ARG A 281 -17.32 -14.41 18.10
CA ARG A 281 -16.77 -15.67 18.67
C ARG A 281 -17.42 -16.06 20.01
N ARG A 282 -17.91 -15.10 20.80
CA ARG A 282 -18.56 -15.38 22.10
C ARG A 282 -20.03 -15.86 21.96
N THR A 283 -20.66 -15.64 20.82
CA THR A 283 -22.05 -16.08 20.55
C THR A 283 -22.10 -17.40 19.79
N ALA A 284 -20.97 -17.97 19.39
CA ALA A 284 -20.85 -19.23 18.64
C ALA A 284 -20.36 -20.42 19.52
N THR A 285 -20.14 -20.19 20.82
CA THR A 285 -19.87 -21.19 21.85
C THR A 285 -21.08 -21.33 22.79
#